data_de537542156a28b1bf7a2cc7338b3ba8
#
_entry.id   de537542156a28b1bf7a2cc7338b3ba8
#
_cell.length_a   1.000
_cell.length_b   1.000
_cell.length_c   1.000
_cell.angle_alpha   90.00
_cell.angle_beta   90.00
_cell.angle_gamma   90.00
#
_symmetry.space_group_name_H-M   'P 1'
#
loop_
_entity.id
_entity.type
_entity.pdbx_description
1 polymer ?
#
loop_
_entity_poly.entity_id
_entity_poly.type
_entity_poly.pdbx_seq_one_letter_code
_entity_poly.pdbx_strand_id
1 'polypeptide(L)'
;MIKTKTFDIKADANGAIVGYASTWTREPDSYGDVVAKGAFAECIGRLKEEGRNIPFLWNHDAMNLKAFIGTVTDLTEDDHGLKFEAVFDDTEEAQRARQLAHDGSLSKFSFAYDVLAAGEVDLEDGRKANELRKLNIHEVSLVMYPANPDTSVVSVKSGRRNSAKDADAIREAISLLQGVLGELDDIEEDPIESDAKSEEPDTANDEEQKRKADLLEHANKLLKEVNYDS
;
A
#
# COMPACT_ATOMS: atom_id res chain seq x y z
N MET A 1 7.30 0.81 28.44
CA MET A 1 6.23 1.70 27.92
C MET A 1 6.49 1.85 26.42
N ILE A 2 5.72 1.16 25.58
CA ILE A 2 5.88 1.17 24.11
C ILE A 2 5.29 2.49 23.61
N LYS A 3 6.12 3.36 23.01
CA LYS A 3 5.64 4.59 22.39
C LYS A 3 5.38 4.31 20.90
N THR A 4 4.14 4.25 20.52
CA THR A 4 3.69 4.19 19.11
C THR A 4 3.56 5.62 18.58
N LYS A 5 4.32 5.99 17.56
CA LYS A 5 4.05 7.20 16.77
C LYS A 5 3.17 6.81 15.58
N THR A 6 1.95 7.31 15.56
CA THR A 6 1.06 7.27 14.40
C THR A 6 1.43 8.41 13.48
N PHE A 7 1.69 8.12 12.20
CA PHE A 7 1.90 9.13 11.17
C PHE A 7 0.68 9.13 10.24
N ASP A 8 0.14 10.32 9.95
CA ASP A 8 -0.97 10.49 9.01
C ASP A 8 -0.55 10.11 7.59
N ILE A 9 -1.28 9.18 6.99
CA ILE A 9 -1.04 8.67 5.65
C ILE A 9 -1.78 9.56 4.67
N LYS A 10 -1.04 10.28 3.81
CA LYS A 10 -1.62 10.84 2.59
C LYS A 10 -1.68 9.75 1.53
N ALA A 11 -2.88 9.36 1.15
CA ALA A 11 -3.12 8.35 0.12
C ALA A 11 -2.64 8.86 -1.25
N ASP A 12 -1.83 8.02 -1.94
CA ASP A 12 -1.51 8.17 -3.35
C ASP A 12 -2.08 6.97 -4.12
N ALA A 13 -2.55 7.20 -5.34
CA ALA A 13 -3.35 6.26 -6.13
C ALA A 13 -2.61 4.95 -6.52
N ASN A 14 -1.30 4.86 -6.31
CA ASN A 14 -0.45 3.82 -6.91
C ASN A 14 0.07 2.76 -5.94
N GLY A 15 -0.45 2.69 -4.70
CA GLY A 15 -0.03 1.63 -3.76
C GLY A 15 1.44 1.73 -3.33
N ALA A 16 1.98 2.94 -3.16
CA ALA A 16 3.35 3.15 -2.74
C ALA A 16 3.54 2.91 -1.24
N ILE A 17 4.72 2.43 -0.88
CA ILE A 17 5.20 2.31 0.49
C ILE A 17 6.42 3.20 0.68
N VAL A 18 6.49 3.87 1.82
CA VAL A 18 7.64 4.68 2.23
C VAL A 18 8.18 4.15 3.53
N GLY A 19 9.48 4.01 3.63
CA GLY A 19 10.13 3.49 4.83
C GLY A 19 11.60 3.89 4.91
N TYR A 20 12.23 3.43 5.97
CA TYR A 20 13.67 3.50 6.14
C TYR A 20 14.26 2.10 6.04
N ALA A 21 15.12 1.89 5.05
CA ALA A 21 15.85 0.64 4.85
C ALA A 21 17.06 0.53 5.80
N SER A 22 17.65 1.67 6.18
CA SER A 22 18.72 1.78 7.17
C SER A 22 18.52 3.05 7.99
N THR A 23 19.08 3.09 9.20
CA THR A 23 19.11 4.28 10.06
C THR A 23 20.55 4.61 10.45
N TRP A 24 20.80 5.87 10.85
CA TRP A 24 22.13 6.31 11.32
C TRP A 24 22.34 6.01 12.80
N THR A 25 21.65 4.97 13.33
CA THR A 25 21.86 4.53 14.70
C THR A 25 23.32 4.15 14.93
N ARG A 26 23.84 4.49 16.11
CA ARG A 26 25.17 4.05 16.52
C ARG A 26 25.09 2.77 17.38
N GLU A 27 23.90 2.16 17.49
CA GLU A 27 23.74 0.81 18.04
C GLU A 27 24.09 -0.19 16.93
N PRO A 28 25.11 -1.04 17.13
CA PRO A 28 25.49 -2.05 16.14
C PRO A 28 24.34 -3.01 15.85
N ASP A 29 24.17 -3.34 14.58
CA ASP A 29 23.19 -4.32 14.15
C ASP A 29 23.60 -5.77 14.55
N SER A 30 22.84 -6.76 14.09
CA SER A 30 23.10 -8.17 14.42
C SER A 30 24.44 -8.70 13.90
N TYR A 31 25.09 -7.98 12.99
CA TYR A 31 26.43 -8.31 12.45
C TYR A 31 27.54 -7.53 13.14
N GLY A 32 27.21 -6.61 14.03
CA GLY A 32 28.17 -5.71 14.69
C GLY A 32 28.50 -4.47 13.85
N ASP A 33 27.66 -4.18 12.84
CA ASP A 33 27.86 -3.07 11.92
C ASP A 33 27.06 -1.82 12.34
N VAL A 34 27.62 -0.65 12.04
CA VAL A 34 26.92 0.63 12.02
C VAL A 34 27.11 1.28 10.65
N VAL A 35 26.10 1.99 10.14
CA VAL A 35 26.16 2.63 8.85
C VAL A 35 26.50 4.10 9.00
N ALA A 36 27.54 4.56 8.31
CA ALA A 36 27.89 5.97 8.27
C ALA A 36 26.92 6.78 7.40
N LYS A 37 26.57 8.01 7.82
CA LYS A 37 25.85 8.95 6.97
C LYS A 37 26.66 9.24 5.71
N GLY A 38 26.05 9.18 4.53
CA GLY A 38 26.70 9.31 3.25
C GLY A 38 27.14 7.97 2.63
N ALA A 39 26.97 6.85 3.32
CA ALA A 39 27.41 5.55 2.83
C ALA A 39 26.75 5.12 1.50
N PHE A 40 25.56 5.60 1.20
CA PHE A 40 24.81 5.28 -0.01
C PHE A 40 24.88 6.36 -1.09
N ALA A 41 25.46 7.53 -0.80
CA ALA A 41 25.39 8.71 -1.66
C ALA A 41 25.89 8.44 -3.10
N GLU A 42 27.02 7.74 -3.25
CA GLU A 42 27.58 7.42 -4.58
C GLU A 42 26.68 6.41 -5.33
N CYS A 43 26.18 5.39 -4.64
CA CYS A 43 25.27 4.41 -5.24
C CYS A 43 23.97 5.07 -5.71
N ILE A 44 23.38 5.94 -4.89
CA ILE A 44 22.16 6.71 -5.23
C ILE A 44 22.43 7.60 -6.43
N GLY A 45 23.55 8.33 -6.45
CA GLY A 45 23.95 9.18 -7.58
C GLY A 45 24.03 8.38 -8.88
N ARG A 46 24.74 7.26 -8.87
CA ARG A 46 24.87 6.38 -10.03
C ARG A 46 23.51 5.83 -10.51
N LEU A 47 22.66 5.33 -9.61
CA LEU A 47 21.33 4.83 -9.98
C LEU A 47 20.48 5.92 -10.66
N LYS A 48 20.54 7.16 -10.16
CA LYS A 48 19.83 8.30 -10.76
C LYS A 48 20.39 8.68 -12.13
N GLU A 49 21.72 8.69 -12.30
CA GLU A 49 22.37 8.95 -13.58
C GLU A 49 22.05 7.89 -14.64
N GLU A 50 22.01 6.62 -14.24
CA GLU A 50 21.67 5.49 -15.10
C GLU A 50 20.16 5.35 -15.36
N GLY A 51 19.31 6.10 -14.67
CA GLY A 51 17.86 5.95 -14.72
C GLY A 51 17.38 4.56 -14.25
N ARG A 52 18.11 3.95 -13.34
CA ARG A 52 17.86 2.60 -12.85
C ARG A 52 17.16 2.61 -11.49
N ASN A 53 16.16 1.75 -11.36
CA ASN A 53 15.55 1.39 -10.12
C ASN A 53 16.12 0.05 -9.60
N ILE A 54 15.93 -0.23 -8.31
CA ILE A 54 16.29 -1.51 -7.70
C ILE A 54 15.03 -2.27 -7.31
N PRO A 55 15.11 -3.63 -7.22
CA PRO A 55 13.98 -4.45 -6.81
C PRO A 55 13.51 -4.13 -5.39
N PHE A 56 12.19 -4.28 -5.17
CA PHE A 56 11.59 -4.39 -3.87
C PHE A 56 11.16 -5.85 -3.66
N LEU A 57 11.77 -6.53 -2.69
CA LEU A 57 11.63 -7.97 -2.52
C LEU A 57 10.91 -8.34 -1.21
N TRP A 58 10.47 -9.57 -1.14
CA TRP A 58 10.11 -10.26 0.08
C TRP A 58 11.29 -11.10 0.56
N ASN A 59 11.78 -10.80 1.77
CA ASN A 59 12.71 -11.61 2.55
C ASN A 59 14.04 -11.97 1.83
N HIS A 60 14.57 -11.05 1.00
CA HIS A 60 15.83 -11.21 0.24
C HIS A 60 15.84 -12.37 -0.76
N ASP A 61 14.68 -12.93 -1.12
CA ASP A 61 14.58 -14.11 -1.99
C ASP A 61 14.68 -13.75 -3.47
N ALA A 62 15.85 -13.28 -3.89
CA ALA A 62 16.13 -12.89 -5.28
C ALA A 62 16.13 -14.07 -6.27
N MET A 63 16.08 -15.32 -5.79
CA MET A 63 16.03 -16.53 -6.65
C MET A 63 14.60 -16.94 -7.00
N ASN A 64 13.60 -16.33 -6.38
CA ASN A 64 12.20 -16.65 -6.57
C ASN A 64 11.47 -15.45 -7.18
N LEU A 65 10.99 -15.56 -8.40
CA LEU A 65 10.26 -14.47 -9.07
C LEU A 65 9.01 -14.00 -8.31
N LYS A 66 8.39 -14.87 -7.51
CA LYS A 66 7.24 -14.50 -6.67
C LYS A 66 7.62 -13.61 -5.48
N ALA A 67 8.89 -13.56 -5.12
CA ALA A 67 9.39 -12.68 -4.08
C ALA A 67 9.68 -11.25 -4.58
N PHE A 68 9.61 -11.01 -5.90
CA PHE A 68 9.62 -9.65 -6.46
C PHE A 68 8.24 -9.05 -6.26
N ILE A 69 8.10 -8.21 -5.23
CA ILE A 69 6.84 -7.62 -4.82
C ILE A 69 6.68 -6.17 -5.28
N GLY A 70 7.70 -5.61 -5.95
CA GLY A 70 7.63 -4.25 -6.46
C GLY A 70 8.98 -3.68 -6.88
N THR A 71 9.00 -2.36 -7.02
CA THR A 71 10.16 -1.59 -7.46
C THR A 71 10.38 -0.41 -6.54
N VAL A 72 11.62 -0.21 -6.10
CA VAL A 72 12.04 1.00 -5.38
C VAL A 72 12.17 2.13 -6.40
N THR A 73 11.36 3.17 -6.24
CA THR A 73 11.27 4.31 -7.18
C THR A 73 12.08 5.52 -6.75
N ASP A 74 12.39 5.64 -5.45
CA ASP A 74 13.29 6.67 -4.93
C ASP A 74 14.11 6.15 -3.75
N LEU A 75 15.34 6.64 -3.67
CA LEU A 75 16.26 6.45 -2.56
C LEU A 75 16.86 7.81 -2.20
N THR A 76 16.82 8.15 -0.91
CA THR A 76 17.32 9.42 -0.40
C THR A 76 17.89 9.24 1.01
N GLU A 77 19.08 9.77 1.24
CA GLU A 77 19.61 9.93 2.58
C GLU A 77 19.06 11.21 3.22
N ASP A 78 18.52 11.12 4.41
CA ASP A 78 18.09 12.25 5.24
C ASP A 78 18.76 12.23 6.62
N ASP A 79 18.28 13.02 7.56
CA ASP A 79 18.87 13.08 8.91
C ASP A 79 18.57 11.83 9.75
N HIS A 80 17.62 11.00 9.36
CA HIS A 80 17.25 9.78 10.08
C HIS A 80 17.93 8.53 9.51
N GLY A 81 18.06 8.44 8.18
CA GLY A 81 18.57 7.22 7.57
C GLY A 81 18.50 7.21 6.04
N LEU A 82 18.58 6.01 5.49
CA LEU A 82 18.28 5.71 4.10
C LEU A 82 16.78 5.54 3.94
N LYS A 83 16.11 6.59 3.50
CA LYS A 83 14.70 6.61 3.14
C LYS A 83 14.51 6.05 1.75
N PHE A 84 13.47 5.26 1.55
CA PHE A 84 13.08 4.78 0.24
C PHE A 84 11.58 4.95 0.01
N GLU A 85 11.22 5.03 -1.27
CA GLU A 85 9.86 4.88 -1.76
C GLU A 85 9.80 3.71 -2.75
N ALA A 86 8.80 2.84 -2.62
CA ALA A 86 8.60 1.71 -3.52
C ALA A 86 7.13 1.58 -3.92
N VAL A 87 6.88 1.03 -5.11
CA VAL A 87 5.56 0.73 -5.62
C VAL A 87 5.41 -0.78 -5.69
N PHE A 88 4.30 -1.30 -5.16
CA PHE A 88 3.99 -2.72 -5.25
C PHE A 88 3.50 -3.10 -6.65
N ASP A 89 3.92 -4.25 -7.12
CA ASP A 89 3.42 -4.84 -8.36
C ASP A 89 1.96 -5.30 -8.22
N ASP A 90 1.28 -5.51 -9.35
CA ASP A 90 -0.11 -5.97 -9.41
C ASP A 90 -0.20 -7.52 -9.41
N THR A 91 0.69 -8.18 -8.66
CA THR A 91 0.66 -9.63 -8.46
C THR A 91 -0.02 -9.99 -7.14
N GLU A 92 -0.54 -11.20 -7.02
CA GLU A 92 -1.21 -11.66 -5.80
C GLU A 92 -0.28 -11.57 -4.59
N GLU A 93 0.96 -12.00 -4.73
CA GLU A 93 1.99 -11.96 -3.68
C GLU A 93 2.32 -10.53 -3.25
N ALA A 94 2.48 -9.62 -4.21
CA ALA A 94 2.78 -8.21 -3.94
C ALA A 94 1.60 -7.52 -3.24
N GLN A 95 0.37 -7.76 -3.69
CA GLN A 95 -0.83 -7.19 -3.06
C GLN A 95 -1.06 -7.78 -1.67
N ARG A 96 -0.71 -9.05 -1.44
CA ARG A 96 -0.74 -9.64 -0.11
C ARG A 96 0.31 -9.01 0.81
N ALA A 97 1.54 -8.82 0.33
CA ALA A 97 2.61 -8.15 1.08
C ALA A 97 2.21 -6.70 1.43
N ARG A 98 1.62 -5.97 0.46
CA ARG A 98 1.09 -4.63 0.67
C ARG A 98 0.05 -4.57 1.78
N GLN A 99 -0.92 -5.52 1.78
CA GLN A 99 -1.95 -5.58 2.81
C GLN A 99 -1.33 -5.84 4.19
N LEU A 100 -0.38 -6.77 4.31
CA LEU A 100 0.31 -7.08 5.55
C LEU A 100 1.16 -5.90 6.06
N ALA A 101 1.75 -5.12 5.15
CA ALA A 101 2.45 -3.90 5.50
C ALA A 101 1.47 -2.79 5.96
N HIS A 102 0.32 -2.67 5.30
CA HIS A 102 -0.71 -1.68 5.63
C HIS A 102 -1.35 -1.94 7.00
N ASP A 103 -1.62 -3.19 7.34
CA ASP A 103 -2.20 -3.56 8.64
C ASP A 103 -1.17 -3.67 9.77
N GLY A 104 0.12 -3.43 9.46
CA GLY A 104 1.22 -3.43 10.42
C GLY A 104 1.75 -4.82 10.80
N SER A 105 1.23 -5.90 10.19
CA SER A 105 1.73 -7.26 10.42
C SER A 105 3.16 -7.44 9.92
N LEU A 106 3.53 -6.71 8.85
CA LEU A 106 4.89 -6.58 8.33
C LEU A 106 5.27 -5.10 8.33
N SER A 107 6.29 -4.74 9.10
CA SER A 107 6.65 -3.34 9.28
C SER A 107 8.16 -3.08 9.29
N LYS A 108 8.95 -4.07 8.88
CA LYS A 108 10.40 -4.02 8.94
C LYS A 108 11.01 -4.19 7.55
N PHE A 109 12.15 -3.52 7.36
CA PHE A 109 12.92 -3.56 6.12
C PHE A 109 14.34 -4.00 6.36
N SER A 110 14.94 -4.52 5.32
CA SER A 110 16.35 -4.81 5.20
C SER A 110 16.80 -4.50 3.77
N PHE A 111 18.09 -4.55 3.50
CA PHE A 111 18.63 -4.33 2.17
C PHE A 111 19.83 -5.22 1.93
N ALA A 112 20.04 -5.67 0.69
CA ALA A 112 21.25 -6.37 0.29
C ALA A 112 22.22 -5.40 -0.39
N TYR A 113 23.51 -5.56 -0.10
CA TYR A 113 24.55 -4.62 -0.52
C TYR A 113 25.92 -5.27 -0.64
N ASP A 114 26.79 -4.63 -1.41
CA ASP A 114 28.23 -4.86 -1.35
C ASP A 114 28.89 -3.80 -0.50
N VAL A 115 29.87 -4.18 0.30
CA VAL A 115 30.71 -3.26 1.06
C VAL A 115 31.87 -2.79 0.18
N LEU A 116 31.88 -1.48 -0.14
CA LEU A 116 32.97 -0.86 -0.91
C LEU A 116 34.03 -0.21 -0.01
N ALA A 117 33.62 0.26 1.19
CA ALA A 117 34.53 0.75 2.21
C ALA A 117 33.92 0.54 3.60
N ALA A 118 34.75 0.05 4.52
CA ALA A 118 34.40 -0.08 5.93
C ALA A 118 35.66 0.06 6.80
N GLY A 119 35.45 0.20 8.10
CA GLY A 119 36.56 0.24 9.07
C GLY A 119 36.07 0.29 10.50
N GLU A 120 36.95 -0.08 11.43
CA GLU A 120 36.65 -0.01 12.86
C GLU A 120 36.38 1.42 13.31
N VAL A 121 35.41 1.59 14.21
CA VAL A 121 35.10 2.85 14.87
C VAL A 121 34.86 2.62 16.36
N ASP A 122 35.31 3.54 17.19
CA ASP A 122 34.95 3.58 18.62
C ASP A 122 33.61 4.28 18.80
N LEU A 123 32.69 3.65 19.50
CA LEU A 123 31.39 4.21 19.84
C LEU A 123 31.48 5.06 21.10
N GLU A 124 30.52 5.96 21.31
CA GLU A 124 30.50 6.86 22.47
C GLU A 124 30.45 6.12 23.81
N ASP A 125 29.91 4.92 23.84
CA ASP A 125 29.85 4.06 25.03
C ASP A 125 31.10 3.20 25.24
N GLY A 126 32.13 3.37 24.43
CA GLY A 126 33.40 2.66 24.48
C GLY A 126 33.43 1.30 23.81
N ARG A 127 32.30 0.86 23.19
CA ARG A 127 32.28 -0.33 22.34
C ARG A 127 32.94 -0.01 20.99
N LYS A 128 33.36 -1.05 20.31
CA LYS A 128 33.81 -0.98 18.91
C LYS A 128 32.78 -1.56 17.97
N ALA A 129 32.66 -0.99 16.80
CA ALA A 129 31.83 -1.48 15.71
C ALA A 129 32.60 -1.44 14.39
N ASN A 130 32.13 -2.20 13.41
CA ASN A 130 32.55 -2.05 12.04
C ASN A 130 31.65 -0.98 11.37
N GLU A 131 32.25 0.12 10.94
CA GLU A 131 31.52 1.20 10.30
C GLU A 131 31.50 1.02 8.79
N LEU A 132 30.33 0.82 8.23
CA LEU A 132 30.09 0.73 6.79
C LEU A 132 30.06 2.14 6.21
N ARG A 133 31.09 2.50 5.42
CA ARG A 133 31.33 3.87 4.97
C ARG A 133 30.92 4.10 3.51
N LYS A 134 30.90 3.05 2.69
CA LYS A 134 30.51 3.11 1.30
C LYS A 134 29.89 1.78 0.87
N LEU A 135 28.67 1.84 0.39
CA LEU A 135 27.86 0.69 0.06
C LEU A 135 27.29 0.76 -1.36
N ASN A 136 27.18 -0.40 -1.99
CA ASN A 136 26.46 -0.58 -3.24
C ASN A 136 25.21 -1.39 -2.95
N ILE A 137 24.03 -0.75 -2.98
CA ILE A 137 22.75 -1.38 -2.68
C ILE A 137 22.22 -2.15 -3.90
N HIS A 138 21.71 -3.36 -3.70
CA HIS A 138 21.17 -4.21 -4.75
C HIS A 138 19.64 -4.28 -4.73
N GLU A 139 19.04 -4.28 -3.55
CA GLU A 139 17.60 -4.37 -3.36
C GLU A 139 17.20 -3.85 -1.97
N VAL A 140 15.92 -3.54 -1.79
CA VAL A 140 15.30 -3.37 -0.48
C VAL A 140 14.27 -4.47 -0.30
N SER A 141 14.21 -5.05 0.89
CA SER A 141 13.26 -6.12 1.22
C SER A 141 12.34 -5.75 2.37
N LEU A 142 11.08 -6.10 2.23
CA LEU A 142 10.16 -6.25 3.35
C LEU A 142 10.50 -7.57 4.05
N VAL A 143 10.79 -7.52 5.35
CA VAL A 143 11.27 -8.69 6.11
C VAL A 143 10.51 -8.85 7.43
N MET A 144 10.55 -10.05 7.97
CA MET A 144 10.02 -10.32 9.30
C MET A 144 11.03 -9.95 10.40
N TYR A 145 12.31 -10.26 10.16
CA TYR A 145 13.40 -10.06 11.11
C TYR A 145 14.54 -9.30 10.43
N PRO A 146 14.63 -7.97 10.61
CA PRO A 146 15.72 -7.18 10.04
C PRO A 146 17.01 -7.35 10.85
N ALA A 147 18.16 -7.15 10.21
CA ALA A 147 19.44 -7.05 10.89
C ALA A 147 19.49 -5.79 11.78
N ASN A 148 19.00 -4.66 11.29
CA ASN A 148 18.82 -3.42 12.05
C ASN A 148 17.37 -3.32 12.53
N PRO A 149 17.09 -3.44 13.85
CA PRO A 149 15.72 -3.40 14.38
C PRO A 149 15.05 -2.03 14.28
N ASP A 150 15.80 -0.96 14.03
CA ASP A 150 15.30 0.41 13.94
C ASP A 150 14.69 0.74 12.56
N THR A 151 14.83 -0.16 11.56
CA THR A 151 14.14 -0.03 10.28
C THR A 151 12.63 -0.08 10.47
N SER A 152 11.90 0.74 9.75
CA SER A 152 10.45 0.81 9.93
C SER A 152 9.71 1.35 8.70
N VAL A 153 8.46 0.94 8.57
CA VAL A 153 7.49 1.55 7.66
C VAL A 153 7.16 2.96 8.15
N VAL A 154 7.31 3.96 7.31
CA VAL A 154 6.83 5.33 7.56
C VAL A 154 5.38 5.49 7.12
N SER A 155 5.04 4.98 5.94
CA SER A 155 3.67 4.95 5.45
C SER A 155 3.48 3.84 4.42
N VAL A 156 2.29 3.25 4.39
CA VAL A 156 1.80 2.42 3.27
C VAL A 156 0.62 3.15 2.68
N LYS A 157 0.75 3.59 1.45
CA LYS A 157 -0.36 4.22 0.74
C LYS A 157 -1.30 3.11 0.28
N SER A 158 -2.56 3.15 0.69
CA SER A 158 -3.58 2.29 0.12
C SER A 158 -3.76 2.71 -1.34
N GLY A 159 -3.33 1.88 -2.27
CA GLY A 159 -3.68 2.05 -3.66
C GLY A 159 -5.20 2.12 -3.76
N ARG A 160 -5.76 3.02 -4.59
CA ARG A 160 -7.19 2.97 -4.92
C ARG A 160 -7.49 1.54 -5.38
N ARG A 161 -8.45 0.90 -4.73
CA ARG A 161 -8.96 -0.41 -5.15
C ARG A 161 -9.50 -0.40 -6.59
N ASN A 162 -9.80 0.82 -7.10
CA ASN A 162 -10.31 1.01 -8.44
C ASN A 162 -9.48 2.10 -9.13
N SER A 163 -8.93 1.80 -10.30
CA SER A 163 -8.36 2.83 -11.19
C SER A 163 -9.47 3.82 -11.63
N ALA A 164 -9.10 4.97 -12.17
CA ALA A 164 -10.09 5.89 -12.76
C ALA A 164 -10.96 5.17 -13.82
N LYS A 165 -10.37 4.23 -14.59
CA LYS A 165 -11.10 3.35 -15.53
C LYS A 165 -12.12 2.45 -14.83
N ASP A 166 -11.76 1.89 -13.68
CA ASP A 166 -12.68 1.02 -12.91
C ASP A 166 -13.81 1.85 -12.30
N ALA A 167 -13.53 3.05 -11.83
CA ALA A 167 -14.56 3.97 -11.35
C ALA A 167 -15.54 4.38 -12.46
N ASP A 168 -15.05 4.62 -13.67
CA ASP A 168 -15.89 4.92 -14.83
C ASP A 168 -16.73 3.70 -15.26
N ALA A 169 -16.14 2.51 -15.29
CA ALA A 169 -16.85 1.27 -15.57
C ALA A 169 -17.94 0.96 -14.52
N ILE A 170 -17.67 1.23 -13.26
CA ILE A 170 -18.65 1.08 -12.17
C ILE A 170 -19.78 2.10 -12.34
N ARG A 171 -19.48 3.36 -12.66
CA ARG A 171 -20.51 4.39 -12.93
C ARG A 171 -21.40 4.01 -14.12
N GLU A 172 -20.79 3.51 -15.18
CA GLU A 172 -21.52 3.03 -16.37
C GLU A 172 -22.42 1.84 -16.03
N ALA A 173 -21.92 0.86 -15.26
CA ALA A 173 -22.71 -0.26 -14.79
C ALA A 173 -23.89 0.17 -13.90
N ILE A 174 -23.68 1.12 -12.99
CA ILE A 174 -24.74 1.68 -12.14
C ILE A 174 -25.79 2.41 -13.01
N SER A 175 -25.38 3.18 -14.00
CA SER A 175 -26.28 3.90 -14.91
C SER A 175 -27.14 2.93 -15.72
N LEU A 176 -26.55 1.84 -16.23
CA LEU A 176 -27.29 0.79 -16.95
C LEU A 176 -28.33 0.09 -16.05
N LEU A 177 -27.94 -0.23 -14.82
CA LEU A 177 -28.86 -0.85 -13.84
C LEU A 177 -30.01 0.08 -13.45
N GLN A 178 -29.75 1.37 -13.31
CA GLN A 178 -30.78 2.37 -13.05
C GLN A 178 -31.75 2.52 -14.23
N GLY A 179 -31.26 2.45 -15.48
CA GLY A 179 -32.08 2.44 -16.68
C GLY A 179 -33.04 1.24 -16.71
N VAL A 180 -32.53 0.03 -16.42
CA VAL A 180 -33.36 -1.19 -16.37
C VAL A 180 -34.41 -1.12 -15.26
N LEU A 181 -34.07 -0.57 -14.10
CA LEU A 181 -35.02 -0.38 -12.99
C LEU A 181 -36.15 0.60 -13.38
N GLY A 182 -35.80 1.73 -14.08
CA GLY A 182 -36.79 2.68 -14.57
C GLY A 182 -37.76 2.06 -15.59
N GLU A 183 -37.24 1.23 -16.51
CA GLU A 183 -38.10 0.50 -17.46
C GLU A 183 -39.04 -0.53 -16.79
N LEU A 184 -38.65 -1.10 -15.66
CA LEU A 184 -39.49 -2.02 -14.89
C LEU A 184 -40.61 -1.28 -14.13
N ASP A 185 -40.33 -0.06 -13.65
CA ASP A 185 -41.35 0.77 -12.99
C ASP A 185 -42.41 1.27 -14.00
N ASP A 186 -42.04 1.50 -15.27
CA ASP A 186 -42.96 1.89 -16.35
C ASP A 186 -43.87 0.73 -16.84
N ILE A 187 -43.52 -0.52 -16.55
CA ILE A 187 -44.31 -1.71 -16.95
C ILE A 187 -45.47 -1.99 -15.98
N GLU A 188 -45.40 -1.50 -14.73
CA GLU A 188 -46.44 -1.75 -13.69
C GLU A 188 -47.62 -0.77 -13.74
N GLU A 189 -47.68 0.23 -14.64
CA GLU A 189 -48.76 1.23 -14.73
C GLU A 189 -49.81 1.00 -15.85
N ASP A 190 -49.85 -0.18 -16.48
CA ASP A 190 -51.03 -0.47 -17.34
C ASP A 190 -52.24 -0.89 -16.46
N PRO A 191 -53.33 -0.11 -16.44
CA PRO A 191 -54.47 -0.43 -15.61
C PRO A 191 -55.21 -1.64 -16.15
N ILE A 192 -55.10 -2.77 -15.48
CA ILE A 192 -56.02 -3.92 -15.68
C ILE A 192 -57.41 -3.49 -15.17
N GLU A 193 -58.32 -3.27 -16.07
CA GLU A 193 -59.78 -3.14 -15.76
C GLU A 193 -60.21 -4.36 -14.90
N SER A 194 -60.47 -4.09 -13.64
CA SER A 194 -60.93 -5.12 -12.69
C SER A 194 -62.43 -5.22 -12.68
N ASP A 195 -62.94 -6.39 -13.01
CA ASP A 195 -64.22 -6.87 -12.47
C ASP A 195 -64.00 -7.35 -11.02
N ALA A 196 -64.83 -6.83 -10.15
CA ALA A 196 -64.76 -6.96 -8.68
C ALA A 196 -64.78 -8.38 -8.14
N LYS A 197 -63.86 -8.69 -7.19
CA LYS A 197 -64.19 -9.43 -5.97
C LYS A 197 -63.09 -9.21 -4.92
N SER A 198 -63.57 -8.93 -3.68
CA SER A 198 -62.89 -8.78 -2.43
C SER A 198 -61.88 -9.87 -2.12
N GLU A 199 -60.60 -9.50 -1.79
CA GLU A 199 -59.70 -10.29 -0.96
C GLU A 199 -58.66 -9.39 -0.27
N GLU A 200 -58.12 -9.85 0.86
CA GLU A 200 -57.36 -9.20 1.92
C GLU A 200 -56.03 -8.53 1.43
N PRO A 201 -55.42 -7.59 2.24
CA PRO A 201 -54.23 -6.86 1.84
C PRO A 201 -53.01 -7.79 1.74
N ASP A 202 -52.39 -7.82 0.57
CA ASP A 202 -51.18 -8.60 0.25
C ASP A 202 -49.93 -7.92 0.85
N THR A 203 -49.51 -8.43 2.02
CA THR A 203 -48.32 -7.96 2.75
C THR A 203 -47.01 -8.22 2.02
N ALA A 204 -46.99 -8.99 0.93
CA ALA A 204 -45.82 -9.31 0.14
C ALA A 204 -45.37 -8.14 -0.73
N ASN A 205 -46.31 -7.35 -1.25
CA ASN A 205 -46.03 -6.21 -2.13
C ASN A 205 -45.40 -5.04 -1.35
N ASP A 206 -45.80 -4.80 -0.11
CA ASP A 206 -45.26 -3.75 0.75
C ASP A 206 -43.80 -4.03 1.18
N GLU A 207 -43.47 -5.31 1.43
CA GLU A 207 -42.08 -5.69 1.78
C GLU A 207 -41.15 -5.62 0.57
N GLU A 208 -41.62 -5.92 -0.62
CA GLU A 208 -40.83 -5.81 -1.86
C GLU A 208 -40.58 -4.35 -2.26
N GLN A 209 -41.57 -3.50 -2.16
CA GLN A 209 -41.42 -2.05 -2.39
C GLN A 209 -40.48 -1.41 -1.39
N LYS A 210 -40.54 -1.83 -0.13
CA LYS A 210 -39.61 -1.36 0.92
C LYS A 210 -38.16 -1.79 0.63
N ARG A 211 -37.95 -3.04 0.21
CA ARG A 211 -36.62 -3.53 -0.18
C ARG A 211 -36.05 -2.78 -1.40
N LYS A 212 -36.89 -2.47 -2.40
CA LYS A 212 -36.49 -1.66 -3.57
C LYS A 212 -36.08 -0.25 -3.14
N ALA A 213 -36.85 0.39 -2.26
CA ALA A 213 -36.52 1.73 -1.72
C ALA A 213 -35.22 1.74 -0.93
N ASP A 214 -34.99 0.76 -0.06
CA ASP A 214 -33.77 0.62 0.74
C ASP A 214 -32.53 0.39 -0.13
N LEU A 215 -32.64 -0.39 -1.21
CA LEU A 215 -31.56 -0.62 -2.18
C LEU A 215 -31.22 0.65 -2.98
N LEU A 216 -32.24 1.42 -3.39
CA LEU A 216 -32.05 2.68 -4.12
C LEU A 216 -31.39 3.74 -3.23
N GLU A 217 -31.80 3.84 -1.96
CA GLU A 217 -31.18 4.75 -1.00
C GLU A 217 -29.73 4.37 -0.74
N HIS A 218 -29.44 3.07 -0.61
CA HIS A 218 -28.08 2.57 -0.44
C HIS A 218 -27.19 2.86 -1.65
N ALA A 219 -27.69 2.62 -2.87
CA ALA A 219 -26.98 2.93 -4.11
C ALA A 219 -26.69 4.45 -4.24
N ASN A 220 -27.67 5.30 -3.93
CA ASN A 220 -27.50 6.75 -3.94
C ASN A 220 -26.53 7.26 -2.88
N LYS A 221 -26.45 6.59 -1.73
CA LYS A 221 -25.45 6.89 -0.68
C LYS A 221 -24.04 6.55 -1.16
N LEU A 222 -23.84 5.39 -1.76
CA LEU A 222 -22.55 4.97 -2.33
C LEU A 222 -22.10 5.90 -3.46
N LEU A 223 -23.02 6.38 -4.30
CA LEU A 223 -22.74 7.36 -5.35
C LEU A 223 -22.27 8.71 -4.78
N LYS A 224 -22.83 9.16 -3.67
CA LYS A 224 -22.41 10.40 -3.00
C LYS A 224 -21.03 10.26 -2.38
N GLU A 225 -20.71 9.11 -1.79
CA GLU A 225 -19.39 8.84 -1.20
C GLU A 225 -18.29 8.80 -2.27
N VAL A 226 -18.59 8.26 -3.47
CA VAL A 226 -17.65 8.23 -4.63
C VAL A 226 -17.40 9.64 -5.20
N ASN A 227 -18.35 10.56 -5.11
CA ASN A 227 -18.21 11.93 -5.66
C ASN A 227 -17.57 12.94 -4.68
N TYR A 228 -17.34 12.58 -3.41
CA TYR A 228 -16.77 13.50 -2.42
C TYR A 228 -15.23 13.47 -2.36
N ASP A 229 -14.58 12.52 -3.05
CA ASP A 229 -13.12 12.33 -3.12
C ASP A 229 -12.52 12.71 -4.50
N SER A 230 -13.12 13.66 -5.19
CA SER A 230 -12.65 14.16 -6.50
C SER A 230 -11.92 15.48 -6.36
#